data_9af7a0a7265e4cb538eca710820cee33
#
_entry.id   9af7a0a7265e4cb538eca710820cee33
#
_cell.length_a   1.000
_cell.length_b   1.000
_cell.length_c   1.000
_cell.angle_alpha   90.00
_cell.angle_beta   90.00
_cell.angle_gamma   90.00
#
_symmetry.space_group_name_H-M   'P 1'
#
loop_
_entity.id
_entity.type
_entity.pdbx_description
1 polymer ?
#
loop_
_entity_poly.entity_id
_entity_poly.type
_entity_poly.pdbx_seq_one_letter_code
_entity_poly.pdbx_strand_id
1 'polypeptide(L)'
;MSVGPASGWIAPGRTSADDSPLNGIASLLRLEGVGKDYAKVDSRGGRLRLVFDLLRGRAARRVFSALDGVTLDLKRGESLGVVGENGAGKSTLLKIVAGVVKPTRGTVEVTGRVGALLELGSGFHPDYTGLANIELAAALLGLSPAEIATKREEIIAFADLGEHIGDPIKHYSSGMVVRLGFAVATALRPDVLITDEVLAVGDESFQKKCIAWIESYLRDGGTLLLCSHSMYHVQKLCRHAVWLREGRVERYGSAMDVTQAYLAYHEEKSTGAREPIAEAQAAVAGVYAIQSFEISPAEYVELGDTLAVSGEVYSPDGRAPVVLVGIVRADGTPVYGVATDMEGVAPRKLADDRYEFSLCLPDLSLLPGKYFARAHALDPEGVRLFDHVERGFTVTGSSREMGFVRLPHRWHEASPK
;
A
#
# COMPACT_ATOMS: atom_id res chain seq x y z
N MET A 1 17.50 -31.08 31.14
CA MET A 1 17.02 -31.12 29.75
C MET A 1 17.18 -29.70 29.20
N SER A 2 18.20 -29.56 28.36
CA SER A 2 18.69 -28.30 27.82
C SER A 2 17.76 -27.86 26.67
N VAL A 3 17.09 -26.76 26.80
CA VAL A 3 16.37 -26.10 25.71
C VAL A 3 17.39 -25.27 24.94
N GLY A 4 17.71 -25.69 23.72
CA GLY A 4 18.61 -24.98 22.83
C GLY A 4 18.00 -23.64 22.35
N PRO A 5 18.86 -22.65 22.03
CA PRO A 5 18.39 -21.33 21.66
C PRO A 5 17.70 -21.32 20.31
N ALA A 6 16.61 -20.56 20.21
CA ALA A 6 15.92 -20.26 18.96
C ALA A 6 16.90 -19.59 17.98
N SER A 7 17.08 -20.22 16.84
CA SER A 7 17.90 -19.77 15.71
C SER A 7 17.28 -18.48 15.15
N GLY A 8 17.88 -17.35 15.19
CA GLY A 8 19.12 -16.94 14.64
C GLY A 8 18.87 -15.89 13.60
N TRP A 9 18.99 -14.63 13.99
CA TRP A 9 19.27 -13.55 13.05
C TRP A 9 20.75 -13.68 12.68
N ILE A 10 21.05 -14.13 11.47
CA ILE A 10 22.40 -14.06 10.92
C ILE A 10 22.48 -12.78 10.13
N ALA A 11 23.26 -11.81 10.64
CA ALA A 11 23.68 -10.67 9.86
C ALA A 11 24.47 -11.14 8.64
N PRO A 12 24.22 -10.65 7.42
CA PRO A 12 25.03 -10.98 6.25
C PRO A 12 26.44 -10.43 6.47
N GLY A 13 27.44 -11.32 6.31
CA GLY A 13 28.85 -11.00 6.45
C GLY A 13 29.29 -9.88 5.50
N ARG A 14 30.16 -9.01 6.00
CA ARG A 14 30.87 -8.02 5.19
C ARG A 14 31.74 -8.75 4.16
N THR A 15 31.36 -8.65 2.88
CA THR A 15 32.29 -8.90 1.79
C THR A 15 32.95 -7.58 1.39
N SER A 16 34.26 -7.61 1.27
CA SER A 16 35.14 -6.51 0.92
C SER A 16 34.70 -5.86 -0.41
N ALA A 17 34.73 -4.52 -0.39
CA ALA A 17 34.53 -3.68 -1.56
C ALA A 17 35.52 -4.08 -2.68
N ASP A 18 34.95 -4.33 -3.85
CA ASP A 18 35.68 -4.33 -5.11
C ASP A 18 35.35 -2.99 -5.81
N ASP A 19 36.36 -2.10 -5.83
CA ASP A 19 36.29 -0.81 -6.50
C ASP A 19 36.48 -1.00 -8.00
N SER A 20 35.40 -0.90 -8.74
CA SER A 20 35.47 -0.66 -10.20
C SER A 20 34.46 0.42 -10.59
N PRO A 21 34.92 1.57 -11.11
CA PRO A 21 34.03 2.64 -11.52
C PRO A 21 33.62 2.42 -12.98
N LEU A 22 32.39 1.96 -13.24
CA LEU A 22 31.70 2.20 -14.53
C LEU A 22 30.20 1.84 -14.46
N ASN A 23 29.35 2.85 -14.61
CA ASN A 23 27.98 2.83 -15.12
C ASN A 23 26.99 1.77 -14.55
N GLY A 24 26.22 2.17 -13.53
CA GLY A 24 24.96 1.53 -13.20
C GLY A 24 24.60 1.81 -11.74
N ILE A 25 23.48 2.43 -11.49
CA ILE A 25 22.92 2.52 -10.13
C ILE A 25 22.86 1.09 -9.60
N ALA A 26 23.61 0.80 -8.53
CA ALA A 26 23.75 -0.56 -8.00
C ALA A 26 22.38 -1.11 -7.58
N SER A 27 22.06 -2.33 -8.01
CA SER A 27 20.89 -3.06 -7.54
C SER A 27 21.03 -3.33 -6.03
N LEU A 28 20.03 -2.97 -5.25
CA LEU A 28 19.97 -3.28 -3.81
C LEU A 28 19.23 -4.57 -3.53
N LEU A 29 18.26 -4.90 -4.37
CA LEU A 29 17.48 -6.12 -4.26
C LEU A 29 17.36 -6.76 -5.64
N ARG A 30 17.80 -8.01 -5.78
CA ARG A 30 17.68 -8.79 -6.99
C ARG A 30 17.08 -10.16 -6.69
N LEU A 31 16.00 -10.47 -7.36
CA LEU A 31 15.30 -11.75 -7.32
C LEU A 31 15.39 -12.39 -8.70
N GLU A 32 15.86 -13.62 -8.80
CA GLU A 32 15.94 -14.36 -10.06
C GLU A 32 15.22 -15.68 -9.95
N GLY A 33 14.08 -15.81 -10.65
CA GLY A 33 13.31 -17.05 -10.71
C GLY A 33 12.83 -17.57 -9.34
N VAL A 34 12.56 -16.67 -8.40
CA VAL A 34 12.23 -17.03 -7.01
C VAL A 34 10.92 -17.79 -6.93
N GLY A 35 10.96 -18.97 -6.34
CA GLY A 35 9.81 -19.81 -6.01
C GLY A 35 9.80 -20.22 -4.56
N LYS A 36 8.59 -20.31 -3.97
CA LYS A 36 8.40 -20.79 -2.59
C LYS A 36 7.26 -21.77 -2.50
N ASP A 37 7.61 -22.95 -2.06
CA ASP A 37 6.70 -24.06 -1.87
C ASP A 37 6.51 -24.35 -0.38
N TYR A 38 5.25 -24.57 0.02
CA TYR A 38 4.88 -25.01 1.36
C TYR A 38 4.20 -26.39 1.31
N ALA A 39 4.57 -27.27 2.22
CA ALA A 39 3.90 -28.56 2.35
C ALA A 39 2.46 -28.35 2.87
N LYS A 40 1.45 -28.81 2.12
CA LYS A 40 0.06 -28.79 2.57
C LYS A 40 -0.20 -29.98 3.49
N VAL A 41 -0.47 -29.71 4.77
CA VAL A 41 -0.80 -30.73 5.77
C VAL A 41 -2.32 -30.85 5.84
N ASP A 42 -2.87 -31.93 5.31
CA ASP A 42 -4.30 -32.24 5.44
C ASP A 42 -4.58 -32.78 6.84
N SER A 43 -5.34 -32.03 7.66
CA SER A 43 -6.02 -32.40 8.92
C SER A 43 -5.22 -33.06 10.09
N ARG A 44 -5.87 -33.16 11.25
CA ARG A 44 -5.29 -33.51 12.58
C ARG A 44 -4.43 -34.78 12.69
N GLY A 45 -4.47 -35.71 11.73
CA GLY A 45 -3.62 -36.92 11.68
C GLY A 45 -2.39 -36.80 10.76
N GLY A 46 -2.29 -35.76 9.94
CA GLY A 46 -1.26 -35.63 8.90
C GLY A 46 0.13 -35.21 9.39
N ARG A 47 0.24 -34.56 10.57
CA ARG A 47 1.54 -34.06 11.08
C ARG A 47 2.54 -35.19 11.39
N LEU A 48 2.10 -36.25 12.08
CA LEU A 48 2.94 -37.40 12.37
C LEU A 48 3.31 -38.17 11.10
N ARG A 49 2.38 -38.29 10.15
CA ARG A 49 2.62 -38.94 8.86
C ARG A 49 3.57 -38.12 7.98
N LEU A 50 3.48 -36.80 8.00
CA LEU A 50 4.41 -35.89 7.30
C LEU A 50 5.84 -36.05 7.84
N VAL A 51 6.01 -36.07 9.18
CA VAL A 51 7.32 -36.29 9.80
C VAL A 51 7.89 -37.65 9.40
N PHE A 52 7.07 -38.72 9.35
CA PHE A 52 7.47 -40.06 8.97
C PHE A 52 7.82 -40.16 7.47
N ASP A 53 7.09 -39.45 6.61
CA ASP A 53 7.35 -39.37 5.16
C ASP A 53 8.63 -38.58 4.87
N LEU A 54 8.87 -37.45 5.60
CA LEU A 54 10.11 -36.67 5.53
C LEU A 54 11.33 -37.50 5.99
N LEU A 55 11.22 -38.27 7.09
CA LEU A 55 12.28 -39.15 7.57
C LEU A 55 12.58 -40.27 6.58
N ARG A 56 11.61 -40.62 5.72
CA ARG A 56 11.79 -41.64 4.66
C ARG A 56 12.17 -41.07 3.30
N GLY A 57 12.44 -39.76 3.23
CA GLY A 57 12.81 -39.08 1.98
C GLY A 57 11.68 -39.04 0.94
N ARG A 58 10.41 -39.20 1.36
CA ARG A 58 9.26 -39.10 0.45
C ARG A 58 8.81 -37.66 0.38
N ALA A 59 8.74 -37.11 -0.83
CA ALA A 59 8.22 -35.75 -1.08
C ALA A 59 6.78 -35.63 -0.57
N ALA A 60 6.44 -34.46 0.05
CA ALA A 60 5.09 -34.15 0.49
C ALA A 60 4.11 -34.31 -0.69
N ARG A 61 3.04 -35.08 -0.50
CA ARG A 61 2.09 -35.44 -1.57
C ARG A 61 1.30 -34.26 -2.13
N ARG A 62 1.20 -33.15 -1.41
CA ARG A 62 0.56 -31.90 -1.86
C ARG A 62 1.43 -30.73 -1.45
N VAL A 63 1.84 -29.95 -2.43
CA VAL A 63 2.64 -28.75 -2.27
C VAL A 63 1.76 -27.57 -2.69
N PHE A 64 1.77 -26.52 -1.90
CA PHE A 64 1.19 -25.22 -2.26
C PHE A 64 2.34 -24.30 -2.66
N SER A 65 2.37 -23.87 -3.92
CA SER A 65 3.35 -22.90 -4.40
C SER A 65 2.83 -21.49 -4.10
N ALA A 66 3.48 -20.81 -3.16
CA ALA A 66 3.13 -19.45 -2.79
C ALA A 66 3.78 -18.41 -3.72
N LEU A 67 4.94 -18.76 -4.30
CA LEU A 67 5.61 -17.98 -5.35
C LEU A 67 6.15 -18.93 -6.40
N ASP A 68 6.10 -18.52 -7.67
CA ASP A 68 6.56 -19.32 -8.79
C ASP A 68 7.24 -18.44 -9.86
N GLY A 69 8.58 -18.49 -9.88
CA GLY A 69 9.40 -17.86 -10.90
C GLY A 69 9.44 -16.31 -10.84
N VAL A 70 9.32 -15.72 -9.66
CA VAL A 70 9.35 -14.26 -9.50
C VAL A 70 10.75 -13.72 -9.75
N THR A 71 10.87 -12.80 -10.72
CA THR A 71 12.10 -12.06 -11.05
C THR A 71 11.84 -10.57 -10.93
N LEU A 72 12.61 -9.88 -10.08
CA LEU A 72 12.49 -8.45 -9.79
C LEU A 72 13.88 -7.87 -9.52
N ASP A 73 14.07 -6.63 -9.91
CA ASP A 73 15.26 -5.83 -9.62
C ASP A 73 14.85 -4.48 -9.06
N LEU A 74 15.42 -4.08 -7.91
CA LEU A 74 15.15 -2.81 -7.24
C LEU A 74 16.46 -2.10 -6.96
N LYS A 75 16.64 -0.96 -7.60
CA LYS A 75 17.86 -0.16 -7.51
C LYS A 75 17.78 0.80 -6.32
N ARG A 76 18.96 1.30 -5.91
CA ARG A 76 19.05 2.32 -4.86
C ARG A 76 18.24 3.58 -5.24
N GLY A 77 17.42 4.07 -4.30
CA GLY A 77 16.56 5.24 -4.49
C GLY A 77 15.27 4.98 -5.24
N GLU A 78 14.98 3.71 -5.60
CA GLU A 78 13.70 3.34 -6.22
C GLU A 78 12.65 2.94 -5.17
N SER A 79 11.39 3.08 -5.54
CA SER A 79 10.26 2.63 -4.74
C SER A 79 9.36 1.71 -5.56
N LEU A 80 9.10 0.51 -5.01
CA LEU A 80 8.32 -0.54 -5.64
C LEU A 80 7.12 -0.92 -4.78
N GLY A 81 5.91 -0.78 -5.33
CA GLY A 81 4.67 -1.26 -4.74
C GLY A 81 4.40 -2.71 -5.12
N VAL A 82 3.93 -3.52 -4.18
CA VAL A 82 3.48 -4.90 -4.43
C VAL A 82 1.98 -4.97 -4.20
N VAL A 83 1.23 -5.20 -5.26
CA VAL A 83 -0.23 -5.33 -5.22
C VAL A 83 -0.67 -6.74 -5.60
N GLY A 84 -1.88 -7.12 -5.22
CA GLY A 84 -2.44 -8.44 -5.53
C GLY A 84 -3.46 -8.89 -4.49
N GLU A 85 -4.27 -9.88 -4.82
CA GLU A 85 -5.29 -10.46 -3.93
C GLU A 85 -4.69 -11.13 -2.68
N ASN A 86 -5.56 -11.43 -1.70
CA ASN A 86 -5.17 -12.24 -0.55
C ASN A 86 -4.74 -13.64 -1.03
N GLY A 87 -3.58 -14.10 -0.57
CA GLY A 87 -3.01 -15.37 -1.02
C GLY A 87 -2.19 -15.29 -2.32
N ALA A 88 -2.05 -14.12 -2.96
CA ALA A 88 -1.22 -13.95 -4.17
C ALA A 88 0.29 -14.12 -3.95
N GLY A 89 0.76 -14.23 -2.70
CA GLY A 89 2.17 -14.43 -2.38
C GLY A 89 2.90 -13.20 -1.85
N LYS A 90 2.22 -12.04 -1.71
CA LYS A 90 2.82 -10.77 -1.29
C LYS A 90 3.64 -10.87 -0.01
N SER A 91 3.04 -11.30 1.10
CA SER A 91 3.73 -11.43 2.40
C SER A 91 4.84 -12.50 2.36
N THR A 92 4.71 -13.53 1.51
CA THR A 92 5.79 -14.51 1.29
C THR A 92 6.98 -13.86 0.59
N LEU A 93 6.73 -13.04 -0.44
CA LEU A 93 7.77 -12.28 -1.13
C LEU A 93 8.51 -11.35 -0.16
N LEU A 94 7.78 -10.56 0.62
CA LEU A 94 8.38 -9.65 1.60
C LEU A 94 9.21 -10.40 2.65
N LYS A 95 8.71 -11.53 3.18
CA LYS A 95 9.47 -12.37 4.13
C LYS A 95 10.74 -12.97 3.53
N ILE A 96 10.74 -13.29 2.24
CA ILE A 96 11.93 -13.75 1.52
C ILE A 96 12.94 -12.62 1.39
N VAL A 97 12.51 -11.44 0.96
CA VAL A 97 13.38 -10.25 0.82
C VAL A 97 13.94 -9.81 2.18
N ALA A 98 13.14 -9.89 3.25
CA ALA A 98 13.58 -9.63 4.61
C ALA A 98 14.53 -10.72 5.20
N GLY A 99 14.78 -11.80 4.45
CA GLY A 99 15.64 -12.92 4.91
C GLY A 99 15.00 -13.83 5.97
N VAL A 100 13.72 -13.62 6.32
CA VAL A 100 12.98 -14.43 7.31
C VAL A 100 12.68 -15.83 6.76
N VAL A 101 12.43 -15.93 5.45
CA VAL A 101 12.09 -17.20 4.78
C VAL A 101 13.03 -17.42 3.60
N LYS A 102 13.64 -18.62 3.51
CA LYS A 102 14.47 -18.97 2.34
C LYS A 102 13.57 -19.38 1.16
N PRO A 103 13.91 -18.99 -0.07
CA PRO A 103 13.23 -19.49 -1.26
C PRO A 103 13.44 -21.00 -1.42
N THR A 104 12.51 -21.67 -2.10
CA THR A 104 12.65 -23.08 -2.48
C THR A 104 13.41 -23.22 -3.80
N ARG A 105 13.26 -22.23 -4.69
CA ARG A 105 13.91 -22.14 -6.01
C ARG A 105 14.36 -20.70 -6.25
N GLY A 106 15.33 -20.53 -7.14
CA GLY A 106 15.86 -19.24 -7.53
C GLY A 106 16.84 -18.64 -6.52
N THR A 107 17.26 -17.41 -6.78
CA THR A 107 18.24 -16.68 -5.97
C THR A 107 17.68 -15.34 -5.51
N VAL A 108 18.14 -14.91 -4.34
CA VAL A 108 17.81 -13.63 -3.72
C VAL A 108 19.10 -12.98 -3.26
N GLU A 109 19.37 -11.82 -3.80
CA GLU A 109 20.51 -10.99 -3.42
C GLU A 109 19.99 -9.68 -2.85
N VAL A 110 20.41 -9.35 -1.63
CA VAL A 110 20.09 -8.08 -0.98
C VAL A 110 21.38 -7.44 -0.49
N THR A 111 21.64 -6.23 -0.95
CA THR A 111 22.83 -5.46 -0.59
C THR A 111 22.45 -4.34 0.38
N GLY A 112 23.18 -4.22 1.48
CA GLY A 112 22.93 -3.20 2.49
C GLY A 112 22.02 -3.65 3.62
N ARG A 113 21.61 -2.69 4.46
CA ARG A 113 20.75 -2.94 5.63
C ARG A 113 19.28 -2.94 5.24
N VAL A 114 18.56 -3.98 5.64
CA VAL A 114 17.10 -4.09 5.44
C VAL A 114 16.38 -3.69 6.73
N GLY A 115 15.50 -2.71 6.64
CA GLY A 115 14.54 -2.38 7.68
C GLY A 115 13.18 -2.97 7.33
N ALA A 116 12.74 -4.01 8.04
CA ALA A 116 11.47 -4.66 7.77
C ALA A 116 10.43 -4.30 8.82
N LEU A 117 9.35 -3.65 8.39
CA LEU A 117 8.20 -3.29 9.24
C LEU A 117 7.12 -4.38 9.18
N LEU A 118 7.49 -5.65 8.98
CA LEU A 118 6.54 -6.75 8.75
C LEU A 118 5.86 -7.24 10.04
N GLU A 119 6.57 -7.21 11.14
CA GLU A 119 6.10 -7.70 12.44
C GLU A 119 6.62 -6.74 13.52
N LEU A 120 6.08 -5.51 13.56
CA LEU A 120 6.50 -4.48 14.52
C LEU A 120 6.31 -4.96 15.96
N GLY A 121 7.37 -4.86 16.75
CA GLY A 121 7.38 -5.34 18.14
C GLY A 121 7.69 -6.84 18.28
N SER A 122 7.85 -7.59 17.19
CA SER A 122 8.38 -8.94 17.26
C SER A 122 9.84 -8.89 17.72
N GLY A 123 10.16 -9.62 18.78
CA GLY A 123 11.49 -9.58 19.42
C GLY A 123 11.58 -8.65 20.63
N PHE A 124 10.54 -7.91 20.96
CA PHE A 124 10.47 -7.23 22.24
C PHE A 124 10.27 -8.21 23.39
N HIS A 125 10.97 -7.97 24.49
CA HIS A 125 10.81 -8.77 25.70
C HIS A 125 9.69 -8.19 26.57
N PRO A 126 8.65 -8.96 26.89
CA PRO A 126 7.45 -8.43 27.55
C PRO A 126 7.71 -7.86 28.94
N ASP A 127 8.69 -8.38 29.67
CA ASP A 127 9.02 -7.90 31.02
C ASP A 127 10.03 -6.74 31.03
N TYR A 128 10.59 -6.36 29.89
CA TYR A 128 11.49 -5.21 29.78
C TYR A 128 10.68 -3.93 29.53
N THR A 129 11.22 -2.82 30.04
CA THR A 129 10.67 -1.48 29.77
C THR A 129 10.79 -1.13 28.29
N GLY A 130 10.05 -0.12 27.84
CA GLY A 130 10.20 0.43 26.49
C GLY A 130 11.66 0.84 26.21
N LEU A 131 12.33 1.48 27.17
CA LEU A 131 13.74 1.86 27.04
C LEU A 131 14.65 0.64 26.85
N ALA A 132 14.50 -0.38 27.66
CA ALA A 132 15.31 -1.60 27.55
C ALA A 132 15.04 -2.35 26.24
N ASN A 133 13.80 -2.29 25.73
CA ASN A 133 13.45 -2.86 24.43
C ASN A 133 13.98 -2.05 23.25
N ILE A 134 14.12 -0.73 23.36
CA ILE A 134 14.85 0.08 22.37
C ILE A 134 16.28 -0.42 22.24
N GLU A 135 16.99 -0.60 23.37
CA GLU A 135 18.37 -1.07 23.39
C GLU A 135 18.50 -2.48 22.81
N LEU A 136 17.62 -3.38 23.24
CA LEU A 136 17.58 -4.75 22.74
C LEU A 136 17.32 -4.80 21.22
N ALA A 137 16.29 -4.14 20.74
CA ALA A 137 15.91 -4.17 19.33
C ALA A 137 16.94 -3.48 18.43
N ALA A 138 17.49 -2.33 18.86
CA ALA A 138 18.53 -1.63 18.13
C ALA A 138 19.82 -2.47 18.04
N ALA A 139 20.20 -3.18 19.14
CA ALA A 139 21.33 -4.10 19.13
C ALA A 139 21.10 -5.30 18.20
N LEU A 140 19.87 -5.88 18.16
CA LEU A 140 19.50 -6.95 17.24
C LEU A 140 19.56 -6.50 15.77
N LEU A 141 19.30 -5.22 15.52
CA LEU A 141 19.43 -4.60 14.20
C LEU A 141 20.89 -4.22 13.86
N GLY A 142 21.84 -4.53 14.74
CA GLY A 142 23.27 -4.40 14.52
C GLY A 142 23.88 -3.05 14.86
N LEU A 143 23.21 -2.20 15.69
CA LEU A 143 23.82 -0.97 16.18
C LEU A 143 24.77 -1.25 17.32
N SER A 144 25.84 -0.47 17.34
CA SER A 144 26.72 -0.36 18.48
C SER A 144 26.07 0.39 19.65
N PRO A 145 26.50 0.19 20.90
CA PRO A 145 26.00 0.94 22.05
C PRO A 145 26.12 2.47 21.91
N ALA A 146 27.16 2.94 21.22
CA ALA A 146 27.35 4.38 20.96
C ALA A 146 26.30 4.92 19.97
N GLU A 147 26.00 4.20 18.90
CA GLU A 147 24.93 4.55 17.94
C GLU A 147 23.56 4.52 18.61
N ILE A 148 23.28 3.53 19.46
CA ILE A 148 22.03 3.44 20.22
C ILE A 148 21.87 4.64 21.13
N ALA A 149 22.92 5.02 21.88
CA ALA A 149 22.88 6.18 22.76
C ALA A 149 22.60 7.48 22.00
N THR A 150 23.16 7.65 20.81
CA THR A 150 22.92 8.81 19.95
C THR A 150 21.50 8.86 19.41
N LYS A 151 20.90 7.70 19.10
CA LYS A 151 19.56 7.59 18.50
C LYS A 151 18.42 7.50 19.52
N ARG A 152 18.72 7.24 20.78
CA ARG A 152 17.71 6.98 21.82
C ARG A 152 16.68 8.09 21.92
N GLU A 153 17.09 9.35 22.01
CA GLU A 153 16.18 10.49 22.15
C GLU A 153 15.28 10.65 20.91
N GLU A 154 15.83 10.43 19.70
CA GLU A 154 15.07 10.46 18.44
C GLU A 154 13.99 9.37 18.44
N ILE A 155 14.33 8.15 18.88
CA ILE A 155 13.39 7.02 18.96
C ILE A 155 12.27 7.32 19.97
N ILE A 156 12.60 7.81 21.16
CA ILE A 156 11.63 8.15 22.20
C ILE A 156 10.68 9.24 21.72
N ALA A 157 11.22 10.31 21.13
CA ALA A 157 10.42 11.41 20.60
C ALA A 157 9.50 10.98 19.46
N PHE A 158 9.96 10.08 18.59
CA PHE A 158 9.15 9.55 17.49
C PHE A 158 8.03 8.65 18.02
N ALA A 159 8.35 7.71 18.93
CA ALA A 159 7.39 6.78 19.53
C ALA A 159 6.28 7.51 20.30
N ASP A 160 6.60 8.66 20.93
CA ASP A 160 5.67 9.54 21.61
C ASP A 160 4.78 8.80 22.62
N LEU A 161 5.43 8.03 23.50
CA LEU A 161 4.78 7.20 24.53
C LEU A 161 4.70 7.88 25.89
N GLY A 162 5.29 9.08 26.05
CA GLY A 162 5.32 9.83 27.29
C GLY A 162 5.97 9.04 28.42
N GLU A 163 5.36 9.08 29.60
CA GLU A 163 5.87 8.40 30.80
C GLU A 163 5.86 6.86 30.66
N HIS A 164 5.01 6.32 29.81
CA HIS A 164 4.91 4.87 29.59
C HIS A 164 6.18 4.23 29.03
N ILE A 165 7.11 5.02 28.51
CA ILE A 165 8.38 4.48 28.00
C ILE A 165 9.19 3.75 29.09
N GLY A 166 8.95 4.08 30.37
CA GLY A 166 9.52 3.43 31.55
C GLY A 166 8.79 2.17 32.02
N ASP A 167 7.60 1.89 31.47
CA ASP A 167 6.80 0.73 31.87
C ASP A 167 7.20 -0.54 31.10
N PRO A 168 7.00 -1.75 31.69
CA PRO A 168 7.18 -3.01 30.96
C PRO A 168 6.20 -3.12 29.79
N ILE A 169 6.69 -3.65 28.64
CA ILE A 169 5.89 -3.74 27.39
C ILE A 169 4.62 -4.59 27.54
N LYS A 170 4.59 -5.56 28.46
CA LYS A 170 3.36 -6.33 28.74
C LYS A 170 2.18 -5.46 29.18
N HIS A 171 2.41 -4.21 29.61
CA HIS A 171 1.38 -3.23 29.97
C HIS A 171 1.02 -2.31 28.80
N TYR A 172 1.70 -2.41 27.67
CA TYR A 172 1.42 -1.60 26.49
C TYR A 172 0.18 -2.10 25.74
N SER A 173 -0.54 -1.16 25.16
CA SER A 173 -1.52 -1.50 24.12
C SER A 173 -0.80 -1.98 22.85
N SER A 174 -1.52 -2.68 21.98
CA SER A 174 -0.96 -3.09 20.67
C SER A 174 -0.47 -1.88 19.86
N GLY A 175 -1.17 -0.75 19.92
CA GLY A 175 -0.76 0.50 19.28
C GLY A 175 0.56 1.04 19.83
N MET A 176 0.76 1.02 21.17
CA MET A 176 2.02 1.46 21.77
C MET A 176 3.21 0.57 21.36
N VAL A 177 3.00 -0.74 21.28
CA VAL A 177 4.03 -1.68 20.80
C VAL A 177 4.43 -1.37 19.35
N VAL A 178 3.45 -1.12 18.50
CA VAL A 178 3.69 -0.75 17.09
C VAL A 178 4.40 0.58 16.96
N ARG A 179 4.00 1.60 17.73
CA ARG A 179 4.65 2.93 17.76
C ARG A 179 6.13 2.81 18.13
N LEU A 180 6.45 2.05 19.17
CA LEU A 180 7.81 1.79 19.58
C LEU A 180 8.60 1.01 18.52
N GLY A 181 8.01 -0.04 17.97
CA GLY A 181 8.63 -0.87 16.91
C GLY A 181 8.96 -0.07 15.66
N PHE A 182 8.03 0.77 15.21
CA PHE A 182 8.26 1.65 14.07
C PHE A 182 9.37 2.66 14.35
N ALA A 183 9.35 3.31 15.53
CA ALA A 183 10.36 4.28 15.91
C ALA A 183 11.78 3.68 15.93
N VAL A 184 11.94 2.46 16.43
CA VAL A 184 13.23 1.77 16.43
C VAL A 184 13.66 1.41 15.01
N ALA A 185 12.76 0.83 14.21
CA ALA A 185 13.08 0.38 12.85
C ALA A 185 13.46 1.55 11.92
N THR A 186 12.84 2.72 12.10
CA THR A 186 13.06 3.91 11.26
C THR A 186 14.26 4.75 11.68
N ALA A 187 14.65 4.71 12.94
CA ALA A 187 15.82 5.45 13.46
C ALA A 187 17.12 5.07 12.74
N LEU A 188 17.18 3.87 12.14
CA LEU A 188 18.34 3.33 11.45
C LEU A 188 18.54 3.83 10.04
N ARG A 189 17.51 4.43 9.42
CA ARG A 189 17.50 4.76 7.99
C ARG A 189 18.11 3.62 7.17
N PRO A 190 17.41 2.49 7.01
CA PRO A 190 17.93 1.32 6.29
C PRO A 190 18.21 1.64 4.84
N ASP A 191 19.05 0.84 4.15
CA ASP A 191 19.25 0.96 2.71
C ASP A 191 18.00 0.57 1.92
N VAL A 192 17.25 -0.44 2.41
CA VAL A 192 15.96 -0.88 1.88
C VAL A 192 14.94 -0.94 3.01
N LEU A 193 13.86 -0.20 2.89
CA LEU A 193 12.70 -0.27 3.79
C LEU A 193 11.65 -1.21 3.20
N ILE A 194 11.24 -2.21 3.97
CA ILE A 194 10.15 -3.11 3.62
C ILE A 194 8.96 -2.83 4.54
N THR A 195 7.78 -2.58 3.97
CA THR A 195 6.58 -2.37 4.77
C THR A 195 5.40 -3.16 4.20
N ASP A 196 4.62 -3.77 5.09
CA ASP A 196 3.39 -4.52 4.79
C ASP A 196 2.26 -3.88 5.60
N GLU A 197 1.25 -3.33 4.98
CA GLU A 197 -0.01 -2.79 5.55
C GLU A 197 0.09 -2.06 6.91
N VAL A 198 1.25 -2.06 7.52
CA VAL A 198 1.56 -1.51 8.86
C VAL A 198 1.35 0.01 8.92
N LEU A 199 1.24 0.67 7.74
CA LEU A 199 0.94 2.10 7.66
C LEU A 199 -0.47 2.44 8.16
N ALA A 200 -1.34 1.43 8.32
CA ALA A 200 -2.69 1.58 8.84
C ALA A 200 -2.80 1.30 10.36
N VAL A 201 -1.67 1.08 11.07
CA VAL A 201 -1.66 0.69 12.49
C VAL A 201 -1.30 1.88 13.38
N GLY A 202 -1.94 1.95 14.54
CA GLY A 202 -1.82 3.06 15.48
C GLY A 202 -2.99 4.05 15.35
N ASP A 203 -2.88 5.17 16.04
CA ASP A 203 -3.82 6.26 15.89
C ASP A 203 -3.49 7.10 14.62
N GLU A 204 -4.45 7.90 14.21
CA GLU A 204 -4.35 8.74 13.00
C GLU A 204 -3.14 9.69 13.04
N SER A 205 -2.81 10.23 14.22
CA SER A 205 -1.69 11.15 14.38
C SER A 205 -0.35 10.44 14.12
N PHE A 206 -0.23 9.18 14.57
CA PHE A 206 0.97 8.38 14.36
C PHE A 206 1.09 7.90 12.91
N GLN A 207 -0.01 7.53 12.26
CA GLN A 207 -0.03 7.19 10.83
C GLN A 207 0.52 8.34 9.96
N LYS A 208 0.13 9.59 10.26
CA LYS A 208 0.67 10.79 9.60
C LYS A 208 2.16 10.93 9.79
N LYS A 209 2.66 10.75 11.03
CA LYS A 209 4.11 10.76 11.31
C LYS A 209 4.84 9.69 10.49
N CYS A 210 4.27 8.48 10.37
CA CYS A 210 4.86 7.39 9.60
C CYS A 210 4.95 7.73 8.11
N ILE A 211 3.86 8.24 7.51
CA ILE A 211 3.83 8.62 6.09
C ILE A 211 4.80 9.76 5.81
N ALA A 212 4.77 10.81 6.63
CA ALA A 212 5.70 11.94 6.50
C ALA A 212 7.17 11.52 6.60
N TRP A 213 7.47 10.56 7.48
CA TRP A 213 8.79 9.99 7.61
C TRP A 213 9.20 9.21 6.35
N ILE A 214 8.31 8.37 5.80
CA ILE A 214 8.56 7.61 4.57
C ILE A 214 8.77 8.56 3.39
N GLU A 215 7.97 9.61 3.25
CA GLU A 215 8.14 10.62 2.20
C GLU A 215 9.51 11.34 2.33
N SER A 216 9.94 11.67 3.56
CA SER A 216 11.27 12.21 3.79
C SER A 216 12.37 11.22 3.44
N TYR A 217 12.22 9.96 3.86
CA TYR A 217 13.16 8.89 3.56
C TYR A 217 13.35 8.69 2.06
N LEU A 218 12.25 8.73 1.27
CA LEU A 218 12.28 8.63 -0.19
C LEU A 218 12.92 9.86 -0.85
N ARG A 219 12.61 11.07 -0.37
CA ARG A 219 13.26 12.30 -0.85
C ARG A 219 14.77 12.31 -0.64
N ASP A 220 15.22 11.70 0.45
CA ASP A 220 16.64 11.56 0.80
C ASP A 220 17.33 10.40 0.04
N GLY A 221 16.66 9.79 -0.96
CA GLY A 221 17.20 8.70 -1.78
C GLY A 221 17.05 7.31 -1.17
N GLY A 222 16.17 7.14 -0.20
CA GLY A 222 15.82 5.84 0.38
C GLY A 222 15.16 4.91 -0.65
N THR A 223 15.26 3.60 -0.42
CA THR A 223 14.67 2.57 -1.28
C THR A 223 13.53 1.88 -0.55
N LEU A 224 12.36 1.81 -1.18
CA LEU A 224 11.13 1.29 -0.56
C LEU A 224 10.59 0.07 -1.31
N LEU A 225 10.22 -0.96 -0.56
CA LEU A 225 9.38 -2.06 -1.00
C LEU A 225 8.09 -2.04 -0.18
N LEU A 226 7.00 -1.56 -0.77
CA LEU A 226 5.70 -1.36 -0.12
C LEU A 226 4.71 -2.43 -0.55
N CYS A 227 4.14 -3.18 0.39
CA CYS A 227 2.92 -3.94 0.16
C CYS A 227 1.74 -3.18 0.75
N SER A 228 0.73 -2.90 -0.06
CA SER A 228 -0.46 -2.20 0.41
C SER A 228 -1.70 -2.63 -0.37
N HIS A 229 -2.84 -2.69 0.31
CA HIS A 229 -4.15 -2.78 -0.34
C HIS A 229 -4.68 -1.41 -0.77
N SER A 230 -4.10 -0.32 -0.28
CA SER A 230 -4.44 1.03 -0.72
C SER A 230 -3.69 1.37 -2.01
N MET A 231 -4.41 1.38 -3.13
CA MET A 231 -3.84 1.79 -4.42
C MET A 231 -3.34 3.23 -4.37
N TYR A 232 -4.00 4.08 -3.58
CA TYR A 232 -3.56 5.46 -3.33
C TYR A 232 -2.15 5.52 -2.73
N HIS A 233 -1.86 4.73 -1.67
CA HIS A 233 -0.52 4.70 -1.09
C HIS A 233 0.53 4.18 -2.08
N VAL A 234 0.17 3.18 -2.89
CA VAL A 234 1.08 2.67 -3.93
C VAL A 234 1.38 3.75 -4.96
N GLN A 235 0.38 4.48 -5.44
CA GLN A 235 0.56 5.56 -6.41
C GLN A 235 1.32 6.76 -5.83
N LYS A 236 1.07 7.10 -4.55
CA LYS A 236 1.70 8.24 -3.87
C LYS A 236 3.17 8.00 -3.54
N LEU A 237 3.51 6.80 -3.05
CA LEU A 237 4.83 6.50 -2.49
C LEU A 237 5.75 5.72 -3.45
N CYS A 238 5.19 5.05 -4.46
CA CYS A 238 5.95 4.18 -5.34
C CYS A 238 6.03 4.72 -6.76
N ARG A 239 7.22 4.66 -7.36
CA ARG A 239 7.41 4.95 -8.80
C ARG A 239 6.96 3.78 -9.68
N HIS A 240 7.27 2.57 -9.24
CA HIS A 240 6.93 1.33 -9.93
C HIS A 240 6.04 0.46 -9.05
N ALA A 241 5.30 -0.43 -9.68
CA ALA A 241 4.57 -1.47 -8.97
C ALA A 241 4.69 -2.80 -9.69
N VAL A 242 4.47 -3.86 -8.92
CA VAL A 242 4.33 -5.23 -9.41
C VAL A 242 2.98 -5.79 -8.93
N TRP A 243 2.21 -6.33 -9.86
CA TRP A 243 1.02 -7.08 -9.55
C TRP A 243 1.35 -8.56 -9.50
N LEU A 244 1.16 -9.13 -8.30
CA LEU A 244 1.28 -10.57 -8.08
C LEU A 244 -0.09 -11.23 -8.18
N ARG A 245 -0.17 -12.30 -8.96
CA ARG A 245 -1.35 -13.15 -9.09
C ARG A 245 -0.92 -14.62 -9.04
N GLU A 246 -1.54 -15.39 -8.13
CA GLU A 246 -1.26 -16.82 -7.95
C GLU A 246 0.24 -17.16 -7.82
N GLY A 247 0.99 -16.30 -7.14
CA GLY A 247 2.42 -16.47 -6.92
C GLY A 247 3.33 -16.03 -8.07
N ARG A 248 2.79 -15.47 -9.15
CA ARG A 248 3.54 -15.02 -10.33
C ARG A 248 3.41 -13.51 -10.52
N VAL A 249 4.36 -12.95 -11.25
CA VAL A 249 4.27 -11.57 -11.70
C VAL A 249 3.32 -11.51 -12.89
N GLU A 250 2.15 -10.92 -12.68
CA GLU A 250 1.15 -10.67 -13.74
C GLU A 250 1.52 -9.42 -14.54
N ARG A 251 1.94 -8.37 -13.83
CA ARG A 251 2.34 -7.11 -14.46
C ARG A 251 3.39 -6.38 -13.64
N TYR A 252 4.31 -5.72 -14.33
CA TYR A 252 5.31 -4.79 -13.77
C TYR A 252 5.32 -3.52 -14.61
N GLY A 253 5.42 -2.35 -13.97
CA GLY A 253 5.46 -1.07 -14.67
C GLY A 253 5.37 0.13 -13.74
N SER A 254 4.90 1.28 -14.25
CA SER A 254 4.63 2.43 -13.40
C SER A 254 3.56 2.09 -12.35
N ALA A 255 3.66 2.71 -11.17
CA ALA A 255 2.69 2.48 -10.10
C ALA A 255 1.25 2.77 -10.57
N MET A 256 1.08 3.82 -11.37
CA MET A 256 -0.23 4.19 -11.94
C MET A 256 -0.76 3.10 -12.87
N ASP A 257 0.02 2.65 -13.86
CA ASP A 257 -0.43 1.66 -14.85
C ASP A 257 -0.77 0.31 -14.23
N VAL A 258 0.04 -0.12 -13.25
CA VAL A 258 -0.15 -1.41 -12.58
C VAL A 258 -1.36 -1.37 -11.66
N THR A 259 -1.54 -0.30 -10.90
CA THR A 259 -2.70 -0.16 -10.01
C THR A 259 -4.00 -0.01 -10.77
N GLN A 260 -4.00 0.71 -11.89
CA GLN A 260 -5.17 0.80 -12.78
C GLN A 260 -5.53 -0.57 -13.37
N ALA A 261 -4.55 -1.32 -13.87
CA ALA A 261 -4.79 -2.67 -14.39
C ALA A 261 -5.31 -3.63 -13.30
N TYR A 262 -4.81 -3.51 -12.08
CA TYR A 262 -5.28 -4.31 -10.93
C TYR A 262 -6.72 -3.97 -10.55
N LEU A 263 -7.08 -2.68 -10.53
CA LEU A 263 -8.45 -2.23 -10.27
C LEU A 263 -9.41 -2.72 -11.37
N ALA A 264 -9.04 -2.57 -12.65
CA ALA A 264 -9.86 -3.05 -13.78
C ALA A 264 -10.13 -4.56 -13.69
N TYR A 265 -9.11 -5.37 -13.34
CA TYR A 265 -9.29 -6.81 -13.11
C TYR A 265 -10.31 -7.12 -12.00
N HIS A 266 -10.25 -6.36 -10.89
CA HIS A 266 -11.21 -6.53 -9.80
C HIS A 266 -12.63 -6.15 -10.18
N GLU A 267 -12.80 -5.16 -11.02
CA GLU A 267 -14.08 -4.72 -11.54
C GLU A 267 -14.68 -5.77 -12.47
N GLU A 268 -13.91 -6.33 -13.39
CA GLU A 268 -14.36 -7.43 -14.25
C GLU A 268 -14.84 -8.64 -13.43
N LYS A 269 -14.12 -8.96 -12.36
CA LYS A 269 -14.47 -10.07 -11.46
C LYS A 269 -15.72 -9.80 -10.64
N SER A 270 -16.00 -8.53 -10.30
CA SER A 270 -17.18 -8.11 -9.50
C SER A 270 -18.44 -7.91 -10.35
N THR A 271 -18.35 -7.74 -11.66
CA THR A 271 -19.51 -7.55 -12.54
C THR A 271 -20.45 -8.75 -12.61
N GLY A 272 -20.05 -9.91 -12.09
CA GLY A 272 -20.93 -11.08 -11.92
C GLY A 272 -21.88 -11.04 -10.70
N ALA A 273 -21.77 -10.05 -9.79
CA ALA A 273 -22.44 -10.05 -8.49
C ALA A 273 -22.81 -8.64 -7.95
N ARG A 274 -23.15 -7.67 -8.82
CA ARG A 274 -23.59 -6.37 -8.31
C ARG A 274 -25.12 -6.37 -8.09
N GLU A 275 -25.51 -6.41 -6.81
CA GLU A 275 -26.74 -5.75 -6.36
C GLU A 275 -26.53 -4.23 -6.41
N PRO A 276 -27.55 -3.42 -6.77
CA PRO A 276 -27.47 -1.97 -6.68
C PRO A 276 -27.14 -1.59 -5.23
N ILE A 277 -26.02 -0.92 -5.00
CA ILE A 277 -25.65 -0.44 -3.68
C ILE A 277 -26.72 0.55 -3.26
N ALA A 278 -27.45 0.19 -2.22
CA ALA A 278 -28.53 0.94 -1.63
C ALA A 278 -28.09 2.34 -1.20
N GLU A 279 -29.10 3.23 -1.17
CA GLU A 279 -29.06 4.60 -0.66
C GLU A 279 -28.21 4.73 0.61
N ALA A 280 -27.54 5.89 0.72
CA ALA A 280 -26.66 6.30 1.81
C ALA A 280 -27.02 5.65 3.15
N GLN A 281 -26.18 4.73 3.63
CA GLN A 281 -26.31 4.21 4.99
C GLN A 281 -26.10 5.38 5.96
N ALA A 282 -27.04 5.53 6.90
CA ALA A 282 -27.01 6.54 7.93
C ALA A 282 -25.62 6.65 8.57
N ALA A 283 -25.10 7.87 8.59
CA ALA A 283 -23.77 8.20 9.09
C ALA A 283 -23.50 7.52 10.43
N VAL A 284 -22.50 6.68 10.49
CA VAL A 284 -21.93 6.21 11.75
C VAL A 284 -21.33 7.43 12.43
N ALA A 285 -21.82 7.81 13.61
CA ALA A 285 -21.34 8.98 14.33
C ALA A 285 -19.83 8.88 14.56
N GLY A 286 -19.08 9.91 14.15
CA GLY A 286 -17.65 10.03 14.42
C GLY A 286 -16.70 9.69 13.25
N VAL A 287 -17.20 9.56 12.02
CA VAL A 287 -16.37 9.36 10.83
C VAL A 287 -16.72 10.38 9.75
N TYR A 288 -15.79 10.65 8.84
CA TYR A 288 -16.05 11.48 7.66
C TYR A 288 -17.12 10.83 6.80
N ALA A 289 -18.17 11.57 6.42
CA ALA A 289 -19.30 11.02 5.69
C ALA A 289 -19.86 12.04 4.69
N ILE A 290 -20.29 11.58 3.52
CA ILE A 290 -20.97 12.41 2.52
C ILE A 290 -22.43 12.53 2.93
N GLN A 291 -22.87 13.75 3.22
CA GLN A 291 -24.25 14.06 3.65
C GLN A 291 -25.18 14.32 2.48
N SER A 292 -24.66 14.95 1.43
CA SER A 292 -25.40 15.17 0.20
C SER A 292 -24.47 15.03 -1.01
N PHE A 293 -25.02 14.59 -2.13
CA PHE A 293 -24.29 14.45 -3.38
C PHE A 293 -25.23 14.64 -4.55
N GLU A 294 -24.99 15.66 -5.34
CA GLU A 294 -25.81 16.03 -6.47
C GLU A 294 -24.97 16.19 -7.73
N ILE A 295 -25.59 15.92 -8.87
CA ILE A 295 -25.00 16.15 -10.19
C ILE A 295 -25.97 16.98 -11.02
N SER A 296 -25.43 17.86 -11.84
CA SER A 296 -26.23 18.71 -12.75
C SER A 296 -25.60 18.75 -14.13
N PRO A 297 -26.33 18.36 -15.20
CA PRO A 297 -27.68 17.78 -15.21
C PRO A 297 -27.80 16.42 -14.51
N ALA A 298 -28.96 16.10 -13.94
CA ALA A 298 -29.13 14.96 -13.05
C ALA A 298 -29.17 13.59 -13.77
N GLU A 299 -29.71 13.51 -14.98
CA GLU A 299 -29.95 12.23 -15.65
C GLU A 299 -29.29 12.13 -17.04
N TYR A 300 -29.33 13.22 -17.82
CA TYR A 300 -28.83 13.23 -19.21
C TYR A 300 -27.91 14.42 -19.42
N VAL A 301 -26.75 14.13 -20.00
CA VAL A 301 -25.72 15.12 -20.35
C VAL A 301 -25.42 14.95 -21.82
N GLU A 302 -25.44 16.00 -22.63
CA GLU A 302 -24.99 15.90 -24.02
C GLU A 302 -23.48 15.87 -24.12
N LEU A 303 -22.95 15.18 -25.12
CA LEU A 303 -21.53 15.15 -25.42
C LEU A 303 -21.01 16.58 -25.67
N GLY A 304 -20.06 17.03 -24.85
CA GLY A 304 -19.51 18.39 -24.89
C GLY A 304 -20.18 19.37 -23.94
N ASP A 305 -21.25 18.99 -23.24
CA ASP A 305 -21.86 19.80 -22.22
C ASP A 305 -21.03 19.80 -20.93
N THR A 306 -21.41 20.63 -20.01
CA THR A 306 -20.80 20.73 -18.68
C THR A 306 -21.51 19.81 -17.69
N LEU A 307 -20.76 18.98 -16.96
CA LEU A 307 -21.25 18.25 -15.81
C LEU A 307 -20.75 18.92 -14.54
N ALA A 308 -21.64 19.35 -13.68
CA ALA A 308 -21.32 19.86 -12.35
C ALA A 308 -21.62 18.80 -11.29
N VAL A 309 -20.75 18.67 -10.30
CA VAL A 309 -20.88 17.77 -9.17
C VAL A 309 -20.73 18.58 -7.90
N SER A 310 -21.62 18.42 -6.95
CA SER A 310 -21.57 19.13 -5.66
C SER A 310 -22.07 18.27 -4.51
N GLY A 311 -21.70 18.64 -3.30
CA GLY A 311 -22.16 17.93 -2.12
C GLY A 311 -21.62 18.50 -0.82
N GLU A 312 -22.09 17.91 0.29
CA GLU A 312 -21.64 18.25 1.64
C GLU A 312 -20.98 17.03 2.28
N VAL A 313 -19.90 17.30 3.02
CA VAL A 313 -19.17 16.28 3.79
C VAL A 313 -19.18 16.65 5.27
N TYR A 314 -19.53 15.71 6.11
CA TYR A 314 -19.38 15.79 7.56
C TYR A 314 -17.94 15.51 7.96
N SER A 315 -17.39 16.34 8.85
CA SER A 315 -16.05 16.21 9.42
C SER A 315 -16.16 16.05 10.94
N PRO A 316 -15.78 14.90 11.51
CA PRO A 316 -15.94 14.65 12.93
C PRO A 316 -15.02 15.47 13.83
N ASP A 317 -13.92 15.99 13.27
CA ASP A 317 -12.90 16.77 13.99
C ASP A 317 -12.82 18.24 13.55
N GLY A 318 -13.75 18.65 12.70
CA GLY A 318 -13.86 20.04 12.22
C GLY A 318 -12.74 20.50 11.30
N ARG A 319 -11.88 19.58 10.80
CA ARG A 319 -10.84 19.86 9.79
C ARG A 319 -11.39 19.61 8.38
N ALA A 320 -10.86 20.34 7.40
CA ALA A 320 -11.27 20.18 6.01
C ALA A 320 -10.95 18.76 5.50
N PRO A 321 -11.97 17.99 5.08
CA PRO A 321 -11.75 16.67 4.49
C PRO A 321 -11.12 16.79 3.10
N VAL A 322 -10.45 15.72 2.65
CA VAL A 322 -10.16 15.52 1.24
C VAL A 322 -11.37 14.85 0.59
N VAL A 323 -11.79 15.38 -0.55
CA VAL A 323 -12.88 14.80 -1.35
C VAL A 323 -12.30 14.34 -2.68
N LEU A 324 -12.50 13.07 -3.00
CA LEU A 324 -12.17 12.49 -4.30
C LEU A 324 -13.46 12.34 -5.11
N VAL A 325 -13.52 12.99 -6.25
CA VAL A 325 -14.62 12.83 -7.21
C VAL A 325 -14.13 12.10 -8.43
N GLY A 326 -14.86 11.05 -8.83
CA GLY A 326 -14.53 10.24 -9.98
C GLY A 326 -15.73 10.00 -10.89
N ILE A 327 -15.44 9.63 -12.14
CA ILE A 327 -16.43 9.13 -13.09
C ILE A 327 -16.07 7.67 -13.38
N VAL A 328 -17.04 6.80 -13.25
CA VAL A 328 -16.94 5.38 -13.58
C VAL A 328 -18.01 5.01 -14.60
N ARG A 329 -17.71 4.09 -15.49
CA ARG A 329 -18.66 3.54 -16.44
C ARG A 329 -19.62 2.57 -15.75
N ALA A 330 -20.74 2.25 -16.39
CA ALA A 330 -21.74 1.31 -15.87
C ALA A 330 -21.20 -0.10 -15.59
N ASP A 331 -20.12 -0.51 -16.27
CA ASP A 331 -19.39 -1.75 -16.00
C ASP A 331 -18.40 -1.63 -14.83
N GLY A 332 -18.27 -0.44 -14.26
CA GLY A 332 -17.36 -0.12 -13.15
C GLY A 332 -15.98 0.37 -13.56
N THR A 333 -15.70 0.46 -14.86
CA THR A 333 -14.40 0.94 -15.36
C THR A 333 -14.20 2.40 -14.96
N PRO A 334 -13.13 2.74 -14.20
CA PRO A 334 -12.83 4.12 -13.88
C PRO A 334 -12.40 4.87 -15.13
N VAL A 335 -13.02 6.02 -15.33
CA VAL A 335 -12.76 6.89 -16.50
C VAL A 335 -11.92 8.09 -16.11
N TYR A 336 -12.25 8.69 -14.96
CA TYR A 336 -11.60 9.89 -14.45
C TYR A 336 -11.71 9.95 -12.93
N GLY A 337 -10.76 10.60 -12.27
CA GLY A 337 -10.82 10.89 -10.85
C GLY A 337 -9.85 11.98 -10.46
N VAL A 338 -10.32 12.90 -9.62
CA VAL A 338 -9.53 14.00 -9.06
C VAL A 338 -9.90 14.23 -7.60
N ALA A 339 -8.91 14.49 -6.78
CA ALA A 339 -9.10 14.81 -5.37
C ALA A 339 -8.74 16.27 -5.11
N THR A 340 -9.37 16.83 -4.09
CA THR A 340 -9.17 18.24 -3.72
C THR A 340 -7.73 18.56 -3.34
N ASP A 341 -7.01 17.62 -2.72
CA ASP A 341 -5.59 17.76 -2.37
C ASP A 341 -4.65 17.72 -3.59
N MET A 342 -5.02 17.00 -4.65
CA MET A 342 -4.26 16.97 -5.92
C MET A 342 -4.22 18.35 -6.60
N GLU A 343 -5.27 19.13 -6.44
CA GLU A 343 -5.42 20.47 -7.00
C GLU A 343 -5.05 21.59 -6.00
N GLY A 344 -4.70 21.21 -4.76
CA GLY A 344 -4.41 22.17 -3.69
C GLY A 344 -5.64 22.99 -3.26
N VAL A 345 -6.85 22.46 -3.47
CA VAL A 345 -8.13 23.10 -3.12
C VAL A 345 -8.66 22.47 -1.85
N ALA A 346 -9.21 23.27 -0.95
CA ALA A 346 -9.92 22.77 0.23
C ALA A 346 -11.43 22.98 0.07
N PRO A 347 -12.26 22.00 0.50
CA PRO A 347 -13.70 22.19 0.59
C PRO A 347 -14.07 23.41 1.45
N ARG A 348 -15.13 24.12 1.08
CA ARG A 348 -15.58 25.32 1.77
C ARG A 348 -16.27 24.98 3.09
N LYS A 349 -15.79 25.54 4.20
CA LYS A 349 -16.43 25.36 5.50
C LYS A 349 -17.81 26.02 5.54
N LEU A 350 -18.84 25.23 5.88
CA LEU A 350 -20.22 25.71 6.09
C LEU A 350 -20.55 25.87 7.57
N ALA A 351 -20.11 24.92 8.39
CA ALA A 351 -20.28 24.88 9.84
C ALA A 351 -19.05 24.24 10.48
N ASP A 352 -19.01 24.09 11.80
CA ASP A 352 -17.84 23.52 12.48
C ASP A 352 -17.52 22.09 12.05
N ASP A 353 -18.53 21.34 11.68
CA ASP A 353 -18.47 19.94 11.29
C ASP A 353 -18.90 19.65 9.84
N ARG A 354 -19.15 20.70 9.02
CA ARG A 354 -19.64 20.53 7.64
C ARG A 354 -18.88 21.35 6.63
N TYR A 355 -18.60 20.71 5.50
CA TYR A 355 -17.85 21.27 4.38
C TYR A 355 -18.58 21.02 3.06
N GLU A 356 -18.60 22.00 2.19
CA GLU A 356 -19.15 21.92 0.85
C GLU A 356 -18.02 21.74 -0.17
N PHE A 357 -18.26 20.88 -1.14
CA PHE A 357 -17.39 20.75 -2.31
C PHE A 357 -18.19 20.91 -3.60
N SER A 358 -17.52 21.39 -4.63
CA SER A 358 -18.08 21.51 -5.98
C SER A 358 -16.98 21.30 -7.01
N LEU A 359 -17.26 20.46 -8.01
CA LEU A 359 -16.40 20.20 -9.16
C LEU A 359 -17.19 20.49 -10.44
N CYS A 360 -16.60 21.21 -11.35
CA CYS A 360 -17.15 21.47 -12.67
C CYS A 360 -16.28 20.79 -13.72
N LEU A 361 -16.88 19.98 -14.57
CA LEU A 361 -16.26 19.29 -15.70
C LEU A 361 -16.80 19.92 -17.00
N PRO A 362 -16.16 21.00 -17.50
CA PRO A 362 -16.58 21.63 -18.75
C PRO A 362 -16.22 20.75 -19.95
N ASP A 363 -16.94 20.90 -21.05
CA ASP A 363 -16.70 20.20 -22.31
C ASP A 363 -16.54 18.68 -22.10
N LEU A 364 -17.53 18.06 -21.43
CA LEU A 364 -17.48 16.65 -21.05
C LEU A 364 -17.21 15.76 -22.26
N SER A 365 -15.99 15.27 -22.34
CA SER A 365 -15.52 14.49 -23.49
C SER A 365 -15.81 13.00 -23.38
N LEU A 366 -16.82 12.60 -22.61
CA LEU A 366 -17.27 11.20 -22.51
C LEU A 366 -18.11 10.83 -23.73
N LEU A 367 -17.82 9.68 -24.35
CA LEU A 367 -18.65 9.15 -25.42
C LEU A 367 -20.00 8.66 -24.90
N PRO A 368 -21.05 8.62 -25.77
CA PRO A 368 -22.39 8.20 -25.37
C PRO A 368 -22.40 6.87 -24.63
N GLY A 369 -23.07 6.83 -23.49
CA GLY A 369 -23.12 5.67 -22.60
C GLY A 369 -23.63 5.97 -21.20
N LYS A 370 -23.73 4.94 -20.36
CA LYS A 370 -24.12 5.08 -18.95
C LYS A 370 -22.89 5.17 -18.07
N TYR A 371 -22.90 6.16 -17.17
CA TYR A 371 -21.83 6.47 -16.24
C TYR A 371 -22.37 6.72 -14.83
N PHE A 372 -21.48 6.69 -13.87
CA PHE A 372 -21.73 7.11 -12.48
C PHE A 372 -20.71 8.16 -12.09
N ALA A 373 -21.16 9.26 -11.52
CA ALA A 373 -20.34 10.14 -10.75
C ALA A 373 -20.25 9.58 -9.32
N ARG A 374 -19.04 9.47 -8.80
CA ARG A 374 -18.75 8.90 -7.48
C ARG A 374 -17.98 9.91 -6.67
N ALA A 375 -18.41 10.17 -5.44
CA ALA A 375 -17.66 10.98 -4.50
C ALA A 375 -17.23 10.12 -3.31
N HIS A 376 -16.02 10.39 -2.81
CA HIS A 376 -15.45 9.73 -1.64
C HIS A 376 -15.06 10.78 -0.61
N ALA A 377 -15.39 10.51 0.67
CA ALA A 377 -14.90 11.29 1.79
C ALA A 377 -13.67 10.64 2.40
N LEU A 378 -12.57 11.40 2.48
CA LEU A 378 -11.31 10.99 3.07
C LEU A 378 -10.96 11.89 4.26
N ASP A 379 -10.02 11.44 5.09
CA ASP A 379 -9.42 12.30 6.11
C ASP A 379 -8.70 13.51 5.49
N PRO A 380 -8.37 14.55 6.28
CA PRO A 380 -7.66 15.74 5.78
C PRO A 380 -6.33 15.46 5.12
N GLU A 381 -5.75 14.31 5.37
CA GLU A 381 -4.47 13.85 4.81
C GLU A 381 -4.65 13.07 3.49
N GLY A 382 -5.90 12.79 3.09
CA GLY A 382 -6.21 11.99 1.89
C GLY A 382 -5.74 10.53 1.98
N VAL A 383 -5.61 9.99 3.19
CA VAL A 383 -5.02 8.67 3.42
C VAL A 383 -6.06 7.58 3.55
N ARG A 384 -7.14 7.87 4.26
CA ARG A 384 -8.18 6.90 4.57
C ARG A 384 -9.51 7.29 3.96
N LEU A 385 -10.10 6.35 3.24
CA LEU A 385 -11.44 6.46 2.70
C LEU A 385 -12.45 6.00 3.75
N PHE A 386 -13.41 6.85 4.08
CA PHE A 386 -14.44 6.58 5.09
C PHE A 386 -15.80 6.30 4.48
N ASP A 387 -16.17 7.04 3.45
CA ASP A 387 -17.49 6.95 2.84
C ASP A 387 -17.44 7.21 1.35
N HIS A 388 -18.43 6.70 0.62
CA HIS A 388 -18.60 7.00 -0.79
C HIS A 388 -20.07 6.97 -1.19
N VAL A 389 -20.40 7.76 -2.18
CA VAL A 389 -21.74 7.85 -2.76
C VAL A 389 -21.65 7.95 -4.29
N GLU A 390 -22.66 7.39 -4.98
CA GLU A 390 -22.74 7.38 -6.44
C GLU A 390 -24.03 7.99 -6.95
N ARG A 391 -23.96 8.64 -8.13
CA ARG A 391 -25.13 9.08 -8.90
C ARG A 391 -24.96 8.70 -10.37
N GLY A 392 -25.93 7.98 -10.92
CA GLY A 392 -25.93 7.56 -12.30
C GLY A 392 -26.36 8.67 -13.24
N PHE A 393 -25.72 8.78 -14.41
CA PHE A 393 -26.13 9.66 -15.50
C PHE A 393 -25.86 8.99 -16.85
N THR A 394 -26.47 9.51 -17.90
CA THR A 394 -26.32 9.00 -19.26
C THR A 394 -25.79 10.11 -20.15
N VAL A 395 -24.66 9.86 -20.80
CA VAL A 395 -24.17 10.76 -21.85
C VAL A 395 -24.90 10.43 -23.16
N THR A 396 -25.53 11.44 -23.74
CA THR A 396 -26.25 11.36 -25.00
C THR A 396 -25.48 12.06 -26.12
N GLY A 397 -25.88 11.83 -27.36
CA GLY A 397 -25.24 12.40 -28.54
C GLY A 397 -24.93 11.33 -29.58
N SER A 398 -24.44 11.73 -30.73
CA SER A 398 -23.99 10.83 -31.79
C SER A 398 -22.48 10.95 -31.97
N SER A 399 -21.78 9.85 -31.85
CA SER A 399 -20.36 9.77 -32.18
C SER A 399 -20.09 8.48 -32.99
N ARG A 400 -19.16 8.56 -33.94
CA ARG A 400 -18.60 7.39 -34.64
C ARG A 400 -17.31 6.92 -34.03
N GLU A 401 -16.84 7.58 -32.99
CA GLU A 401 -15.63 7.26 -32.28
C GLU A 401 -15.87 6.03 -31.38
N MET A 402 -14.84 5.22 -31.22
CA MET A 402 -14.86 4.03 -30.34
C MET A 402 -14.04 4.32 -29.08
N GLY A 403 -14.52 3.87 -27.94
CA GLY A 403 -13.88 4.05 -26.64
C GLY A 403 -14.80 4.69 -25.61
N PHE A 404 -14.23 5.38 -24.63
CA PHE A 404 -14.96 6.03 -23.52
C PHE A 404 -14.83 7.53 -23.53
N VAL A 405 -13.75 8.04 -24.07
CA VAL A 405 -13.39 9.44 -24.06
C VAL A 405 -13.10 9.89 -25.49
N ARG A 406 -13.62 11.05 -25.83
CA ARG A 406 -13.28 11.74 -27.06
C ARG A 406 -11.97 12.50 -26.89
N LEU A 407 -10.96 12.16 -27.68
CA LEU A 407 -9.71 12.89 -27.70
C LEU A 407 -9.69 13.89 -28.88
N PRO A 408 -9.26 15.14 -28.68
CA PRO A 408 -9.06 16.06 -29.79
C PRO A 408 -8.07 15.47 -30.78
N HIS A 409 -8.47 15.33 -32.05
CA HIS A 409 -7.61 14.77 -33.08
C HIS A 409 -7.84 15.44 -34.45
N ARG A 410 -6.85 15.33 -35.30
CA ARG A 410 -6.91 15.78 -36.71
C ARG A 410 -6.27 14.73 -37.61
N TRP A 411 -6.97 14.35 -38.66
CA TRP A 411 -6.39 13.56 -39.74
C TRP A 411 -5.64 14.47 -40.71
N HIS A 412 -4.47 14.09 -41.10
CA HIS A 412 -3.72 14.75 -42.16
C HIS A 412 -3.90 13.91 -43.43
N GLU A 413 -4.30 14.56 -44.54
CA GLU A 413 -4.32 13.92 -45.83
C GLU A 413 -2.89 13.57 -46.21
N ALA A 414 -2.66 12.30 -46.68
CA ALA A 414 -1.37 11.90 -47.20
C ALA A 414 -1.12 12.73 -48.47
N SER A 415 -0.03 13.53 -48.48
CA SER A 415 0.39 14.21 -49.71
C SER A 415 0.58 13.14 -50.80
N PRO A 416 0.00 13.30 -51.99
CA PRO A 416 0.30 12.38 -53.10
C PRO A 416 1.80 12.43 -53.40
N LYS A 417 2.44 11.26 -53.50
CA LYS A 417 3.85 11.09 -53.88
C LYS A 417 4.05 11.45 -55.32
#